data_1fb8bb54814269409bc7b6c345d3b43a
#
_entry.id   1fb8bb54814269409bc7b6c345d3b43a
#
_cell.length_a   1.000
_cell.length_b   1.000
_cell.length_c   1.000
_cell.angle_alpha   90.00
_cell.angle_beta   90.00
_cell.angle_gamma   90.00
#
_symmetry.space_group_name_H-M   'P 1'
#
loop_
_entity.id
_entity.type
_entity.pdbx_description
1 polymer ?
#
loop_
_entity_poly.entity_id
_entity_poly.type
_entity_poly.pdbx_seq_one_letter_code
_entity_poly.pdbx_strand_id
1 'polypeptide(L)'
;SRGLGDVYKRQVVAYAKGSLGMEPIRSQGHIHKVSPFSQWSTPEVYEIWNGEAVIYMQESATDEPGRCYAVYAQPGDVVVVPPYWVHATISTNADESLVFGAWCDREYGFEYAEIRRHKGIAWYPVFEGDGLKWIRNTNYHFSELVRKAPREYHDLGIGKGKSIYKIFEDAPDTFLYVPNPSVKKEVWISFEP
;
A
#
# COMPACT_ATOMS: atom_id res chain seq x y z
N SER A 1 7.40 -15.35 25.57
CA SER A 1 7.61 -14.13 24.78
C SER A 1 8.01 -14.55 23.37
N ARG A 2 7.12 -14.40 22.41
CA ARG A 2 7.49 -14.53 21.00
C ARG A 2 8.45 -13.37 20.69
N GLY A 3 9.62 -13.67 20.15
CA GLY A 3 10.58 -12.65 19.79
C GLY A 3 10.01 -11.76 18.67
N LEU A 4 10.37 -10.49 18.66
CA LEU A 4 9.95 -9.49 17.63
C LEU A 4 10.17 -9.98 16.19
N GLY A 5 11.07 -10.95 15.97
CA GLY A 5 11.37 -11.52 14.66
C GLY A 5 10.26 -12.39 14.04
N ASP A 6 9.31 -12.87 14.85
CA ASP A 6 8.25 -13.80 14.38
C ASP A 6 6.98 -13.07 13.88
N VAL A 7 6.86 -11.77 14.13
CA VAL A 7 5.64 -10.99 13.86
C VAL A 7 5.69 -10.27 12.51
N TYR A 8 6.91 -10.02 11.99
CA TYR A 8 7.08 -9.36 10.70
C TYR A 8 7.14 -10.37 9.56
N LYS A 9 6.18 -10.35 8.68
CA LYS A 9 6.33 -11.05 7.40
C LYS A 9 6.88 -10.07 6.38
N ARG A 10 8.16 -10.24 6.09
CA ARG A 10 8.85 -9.60 4.99
C ARG A 10 8.56 -10.42 3.75
N GLN A 11 8.12 -9.79 2.70
CA GLN A 11 7.96 -10.47 1.42
C GLN A 11 8.63 -9.67 0.31
N VAL A 12 9.09 -10.38 -0.68
CA VAL A 12 9.44 -9.83 -1.99
C VAL A 12 8.33 -10.24 -2.94
N VAL A 13 7.81 -9.28 -3.66
CA VAL A 13 6.76 -9.51 -4.66
C VAL A 13 7.29 -9.10 -6.02
N ALA A 14 7.07 -9.95 -7.01
CA ALA A 14 7.39 -9.64 -8.41
C ALA A 14 6.13 -9.77 -9.25
N TYR A 15 5.80 -8.72 -10.00
CA TYR A 15 4.82 -8.76 -11.07
C TYR A 15 5.56 -8.90 -12.40
N ALA A 16 5.16 -9.88 -13.19
CA ALA A 16 5.70 -10.03 -14.53
C ALA A 16 5.36 -8.79 -15.38
N LYS A 17 6.17 -8.50 -16.38
CA LYS A 17 5.83 -7.54 -17.43
C LYS A 17 4.58 -7.97 -18.18
N GLY A 18 3.87 -7.01 -18.76
CA GLY A 18 2.66 -7.23 -19.55
C GLY A 18 1.46 -6.48 -19.00
N SER A 19 0.31 -6.81 -19.55
CA SER A 19 -0.99 -6.24 -19.19
C SER A 19 -2.09 -7.28 -19.40
N LEU A 20 -3.26 -7.03 -18.83
CA LEU A 20 -4.48 -7.81 -19.08
C LEU A 20 -5.41 -6.97 -19.97
N GLY A 21 -5.19 -7.05 -21.27
CA GLY A 21 -5.81 -6.10 -22.20
C GLY A 21 -5.31 -4.68 -21.94
N MET A 22 -6.22 -3.76 -21.62
CA MET A 22 -5.86 -2.38 -21.25
C MET A 22 -5.55 -2.22 -19.75
N GLU A 23 -5.74 -3.24 -18.93
CA GLU A 23 -5.49 -3.13 -17.50
C GLU A 23 -4.02 -3.46 -17.16
N PRO A 24 -3.36 -2.65 -16.31
CA PRO A 24 -2.04 -2.99 -15.80
C PRO A 24 -2.11 -4.19 -14.86
N ILE A 25 -1.00 -4.90 -14.73
CA ILE A 25 -0.87 -5.94 -13.70
C ILE A 25 -0.97 -5.27 -12.32
N ARG A 26 -1.87 -5.76 -11.50
CA ARG A 26 -2.16 -5.18 -10.16
C ARG A 26 -2.74 -6.19 -9.20
N SER A 27 -2.70 -5.88 -7.92
CA SER A 27 -3.49 -6.59 -6.91
C SER A 27 -4.97 -6.17 -6.98
N GLN A 28 -5.84 -7.02 -6.44
CA GLN A 28 -7.30 -6.78 -6.45
C GLN A 28 -7.70 -5.55 -5.64
N GLY A 29 -6.95 -5.20 -4.60
CA GLY A 29 -7.33 -4.28 -3.55
C GLY A 29 -7.87 -5.02 -2.33
N HIS A 30 -7.42 -4.60 -1.14
CA HIS A 30 -7.77 -5.23 0.13
C HIS A 30 -7.54 -4.28 1.31
N ILE A 31 -8.03 -4.70 2.47
CA ILE A 31 -7.72 -4.12 3.78
C ILE A 31 -7.07 -5.22 4.61
N HIS A 32 -6.09 -4.90 5.42
CA HIS A 32 -5.57 -5.83 6.40
C HIS A 32 -6.59 -6.07 7.51
N LYS A 33 -6.81 -7.32 7.88
CA LYS A 33 -7.69 -7.66 9.00
C LYS A 33 -7.15 -7.11 10.31
N VAL A 34 -8.06 -6.88 11.23
CA VAL A 34 -7.71 -6.46 12.60
C VAL A 34 -6.96 -7.59 13.30
N SER A 35 -5.75 -7.27 13.78
CA SER A 35 -4.97 -8.18 14.62
C SER A 35 -5.63 -8.33 15.98
N PRO A 36 -5.87 -9.56 16.46
CA PRO A 36 -6.41 -9.78 17.80
C PRO A 36 -5.45 -9.37 18.92
N PHE A 37 -4.16 -9.18 18.62
CA PHE A 37 -3.17 -8.72 19.61
C PHE A 37 -3.16 -7.20 19.75
N SER A 38 -3.00 -6.49 18.65
CA SER A 38 -2.94 -5.03 18.67
C SER A 38 -4.31 -4.37 18.68
N GLN A 39 -5.38 -5.09 18.32
CA GLN A 39 -6.73 -4.59 18.08
C GLN A 39 -6.78 -3.53 16.97
N TRP A 40 -5.80 -3.57 16.04
CA TRP A 40 -5.68 -2.69 14.89
C TRP A 40 -5.57 -3.49 13.59
N SER A 41 -6.10 -2.96 12.50
CA SER A 41 -5.64 -3.30 11.16
C SER A 41 -4.19 -2.83 11.03
N THR A 42 -3.34 -3.60 10.35
CA THR A 42 -1.92 -3.26 10.28
C THR A 42 -1.58 -2.42 9.05
N PRO A 43 -0.62 -1.49 9.16
CA PRO A 43 -0.12 -0.76 8.00
C PRO A 43 0.73 -1.68 7.11
N GLU A 44 1.02 -1.22 5.90
CA GLU A 44 2.01 -1.86 5.03
C GLU A 44 3.06 -0.85 4.58
N VAL A 45 4.32 -1.28 4.58
CA VAL A 45 5.47 -0.48 4.14
C VAL A 45 6.03 -1.10 2.88
N TYR A 46 5.99 -0.37 1.79
CA TYR A 46 6.53 -0.76 0.48
C TYR A 46 7.88 -0.11 0.21
N GLU A 47 8.77 -0.82 -0.43
CA GLU A 47 9.97 -0.26 -1.06
C GLU A 47 10.06 -0.80 -2.50
N ILE A 48 10.09 0.09 -3.47
CA ILE A 48 10.19 -0.29 -4.88
C ILE A 48 11.66 -0.57 -5.20
N TRP A 49 11.93 -1.71 -5.83
CA TRP A 49 13.29 -2.14 -6.19
C TRP A 49 13.54 -2.17 -7.68
N ASN A 50 12.54 -2.48 -8.48
CA ASN A 50 12.63 -2.49 -9.94
C ASN A 50 11.28 -2.16 -10.55
N GLY A 51 11.27 -1.49 -11.69
CA GLY A 51 10.07 -1.02 -12.36
C GLY A 51 9.41 0.16 -11.62
N GLU A 52 8.28 0.59 -12.12
CA GLU A 52 7.50 1.70 -11.55
C GLU A 52 6.15 1.21 -11.06
N ALA A 53 5.70 1.77 -9.95
CA ALA A 53 4.44 1.39 -9.32
C ALA A 53 3.57 2.59 -9.01
N VAL A 54 2.27 2.35 -8.96
CA VAL A 54 1.35 3.15 -8.15
C VAL A 54 0.90 2.32 -6.96
N ILE A 55 1.06 2.86 -5.77
CA ILE A 55 0.36 2.37 -4.59
C ILE A 55 -0.92 3.20 -4.49
N TYR A 56 -2.03 2.57 -4.92
CA TYR A 56 -3.35 3.14 -4.76
C TYR A 56 -3.84 2.93 -3.34
N MET A 57 -4.49 3.93 -2.76
CA MET A 57 -5.13 3.80 -1.45
C MET A 57 -6.38 4.66 -1.33
N GLN A 58 -7.37 4.19 -0.56
CA GLN A 58 -8.59 4.90 -0.19
C GLN A 58 -8.94 4.63 1.26
N GLU A 59 -9.54 5.59 1.94
CA GLU A 59 -9.79 5.50 3.39
C GLU A 59 -10.77 4.41 3.78
N SER A 60 -11.75 4.10 2.94
CA SER A 60 -12.83 3.19 3.28
C SER A 60 -13.24 2.32 2.10
N ALA A 61 -13.76 1.13 2.39
CA ALA A 61 -14.40 0.25 1.42
C ALA A 61 -15.93 0.38 1.41
N THR A 62 -16.51 1.28 2.21
CA THR A 62 -17.96 1.56 2.20
C THR A 62 -18.36 2.37 0.97
N ASP A 63 -19.65 2.69 0.80
CA ASP A 63 -20.15 3.48 -0.31
C ASP A 63 -19.45 4.86 -0.42
N GLU A 64 -18.99 5.39 0.73
CA GLU A 64 -18.13 6.58 0.83
C GLU A 64 -16.66 6.14 0.91
N PRO A 65 -15.87 6.26 -0.17
CA PRO A 65 -14.48 5.78 -0.16
C PRO A 65 -13.54 6.66 0.65
N GLY A 66 -13.95 7.87 1.03
CA GLY A 66 -13.11 8.86 1.68
C GLY A 66 -12.05 9.43 0.73
N ARG A 67 -10.92 9.83 1.27
CA ARG A 67 -9.79 10.32 0.48
C ARG A 67 -9.20 9.19 -0.36
N CYS A 68 -8.95 9.46 -1.65
CA CYS A 68 -8.35 8.51 -2.58
C CYS A 68 -7.04 9.05 -3.12
N TYR A 69 -6.00 8.23 -3.06
CA TYR A 69 -4.66 8.60 -3.52
C TYR A 69 -4.10 7.59 -4.52
N ALA A 70 -3.37 8.11 -5.50
CA ALA A 70 -2.50 7.35 -6.38
C ALA A 70 -1.06 7.83 -6.15
N VAL A 71 -0.26 7.09 -5.41
CA VAL A 71 1.12 7.44 -5.08
C VAL A 71 2.05 6.78 -6.08
N TYR A 72 2.65 7.58 -6.94
CA TYR A 72 3.56 7.13 -8.01
C TYR A 72 4.97 6.96 -7.45
N ALA A 73 5.47 5.75 -7.45
CA ALA A 73 6.75 5.37 -6.86
C ALA A 73 7.66 4.68 -7.87
N GLN A 74 8.94 4.95 -7.76
CA GLN A 74 10.03 4.41 -8.58
C GLN A 74 11.08 3.73 -7.71
N PRO A 75 12.07 3.01 -8.29
CA PRO A 75 13.09 2.31 -7.51
C PRO A 75 13.79 3.21 -6.48
N GLY A 76 13.82 2.72 -5.23
CA GLY A 76 14.34 3.45 -4.06
C GLY A 76 13.28 4.23 -3.27
N ASP A 77 12.08 4.40 -3.81
CA ASP A 77 10.99 5.05 -3.08
C ASP A 77 10.36 4.07 -2.07
N VAL A 78 9.95 4.64 -0.93
CA VAL A 78 9.16 3.98 0.08
C VAL A 78 7.77 4.59 0.12
N VAL A 79 6.75 3.75 0.22
CA VAL A 79 5.35 4.17 0.39
C VAL A 79 4.76 3.44 1.59
N VAL A 80 4.09 4.17 2.47
CA VAL A 80 3.40 3.59 3.61
C VAL A 80 1.90 3.70 3.42
N VAL A 81 1.21 2.58 3.60
CA VAL A 81 -0.25 2.52 3.67
C VAL A 81 -0.66 2.47 5.13
N PRO A 82 -1.52 3.39 5.61
CA PRO A 82 -1.94 3.41 7.00
C PRO A 82 -2.89 2.25 7.34
N PRO A 83 -3.09 1.96 8.64
CA PRO A 83 -4.08 0.99 9.09
C PRO A 83 -5.48 1.27 8.55
N TYR A 84 -6.26 0.22 8.29
CA TYR A 84 -7.65 0.25 7.84
C TYR A 84 -7.90 0.71 6.40
N TRP A 85 -6.91 1.26 5.70
CA TRP A 85 -7.11 1.75 4.35
C TRP A 85 -7.11 0.62 3.33
N VAL A 86 -8.03 0.70 2.37
CA VAL A 86 -7.99 -0.13 1.15
C VAL A 86 -6.79 0.28 0.32
N HIS A 87 -6.05 -0.69 -0.18
CA HIS A 87 -4.91 -0.40 -1.05
C HIS A 87 -4.71 -1.48 -2.11
N ALA A 88 -4.05 -1.08 -3.18
CA ALA A 88 -3.66 -1.94 -4.28
C ALA A 88 -2.31 -1.50 -4.85
N THR A 89 -1.47 -2.48 -5.22
CA THR A 89 -0.22 -2.24 -5.94
C THR A 89 -0.46 -2.43 -7.42
N ILE A 90 -0.01 -1.49 -8.23
CA ILE A 90 -0.25 -1.41 -9.67
C ILE A 90 1.09 -1.22 -10.37
N SER A 91 1.42 -2.09 -11.34
CA SER A 91 2.57 -1.88 -12.23
C SER A 91 2.21 -0.84 -13.29
N THR A 92 3.00 0.23 -13.41
CA THR A 92 2.70 1.33 -14.33
C THR A 92 3.35 1.20 -15.70
N ASN A 93 4.24 0.21 -15.86
CA ASN A 93 4.96 -0.04 -17.11
C ASN A 93 4.75 -1.51 -17.54
N ALA A 94 4.14 -1.71 -18.71
CA ALA A 94 3.90 -3.04 -19.24
C ALA A 94 5.17 -3.72 -19.80
N ASP A 95 6.20 -2.95 -20.09
CA ASP A 95 7.44 -3.46 -20.69
C ASP A 95 8.48 -3.88 -19.67
N GLU A 96 8.23 -3.60 -18.37
CA GLU A 96 9.14 -3.90 -17.30
C GLU A 96 8.44 -4.67 -16.16
N SER A 97 9.18 -5.58 -15.52
CA SER A 97 8.70 -6.26 -14.32
C SER A 97 8.76 -5.33 -13.12
N LEU A 98 7.71 -5.32 -12.30
CA LEU A 98 7.72 -4.61 -11.03
C LEU A 98 8.20 -5.55 -9.92
N VAL A 99 9.22 -5.13 -9.15
CA VAL A 99 9.71 -5.84 -7.98
C VAL A 99 9.73 -4.91 -6.78
N PHE A 100 9.15 -5.34 -5.67
CA PHE A 100 9.11 -4.55 -4.45
C PHE A 100 9.21 -5.40 -3.19
N GLY A 101 9.77 -4.82 -2.15
CA GLY A 101 9.67 -5.31 -0.78
C GLY A 101 8.41 -4.82 -0.11
N ALA A 102 7.79 -5.65 0.71
CA ALA A 102 6.63 -5.25 1.49
C ALA A 102 6.72 -5.79 2.92
N TRP A 103 6.47 -4.93 3.90
CA TRP A 103 6.44 -5.26 5.32
C TRP A 103 5.05 -5.01 5.86
N CYS A 104 4.40 -6.09 6.27
CA CYS A 104 3.09 -6.07 6.89
C CYS A 104 2.93 -7.27 7.82
N ASP A 105 1.95 -7.21 8.69
CA ASP A 105 1.48 -8.39 9.41
C ASP A 105 0.42 -9.11 8.57
N ARG A 106 0.75 -10.31 8.10
CA ARG A 106 -0.13 -11.14 7.28
C ARG A 106 -0.75 -12.31 8.06
N GLU A 107 -0.50 -12.40 9.35
CA GLU A 107 -0.94 -13.54 10.14
C GLU A 107 -2.48 -13.67 10.13
N TYR A 108 -3.18 -12.56 10.06
CA TYR A 108 -4.65 -12.52 10.12
C TYR A 108 -5.32 -12.39 8.76
N GLY A 109 -4.54 -12.18 7.70
CA GLY A 109 -5.03 -12.12 6.32
C GLY A 109 -5.69 -10.79 5.95
N PHE A 110 -6.54 -10.85 4.93
CA PHE A 110 -7.09 -9.69 4.24
C PHE A 110 -8.61 -9.72 4.19
N GLU A 111 -9.22 -8.54 4.13
CA GLU A 111 -10.64 -8.34 3.87
C GLU A 111 -10.85 -7.89 2.42
N TYR A 112 -11.80 -8.54 1.76
CA TYR A 112 -12.15 -8.27 0.36
C TYR A 112 -13.64 -8.05 0.14
N ALA A 113 -14.50 -8.39 1.11
CA ALA A 113 -15.93 -8.49 0.92
C ALA A 113 -16.57 -7.20 0.39
N GLU A 114 -16.30 -6.08 1.05
CA GLU A 114 -16.84 -4.78 0.65
C GLU A 114 -16.29 -4.31 -0.69
N ILE A 115 -14.99 -4.54 -0.94
CA ILE A 115 -14.35 -4.19 -2.22
C ILE A 115 -14.98 -4.99 -3.36
N ARG A 116 -15.25 -6.29 -3.14
CA ARG A 116 -15.94 -7.13 -4.13
C ARG A 116 -17.39 -6.74 -4.33
N ARG A 117 -18.10 -6.32 -3.29
CA ARG A 117 -19.46 -5.79 -3.37
C ARG A 117 -19.50 -4.57 -4.29
N HIS A 118 -18.51 -3.71 -4.24
CA HIS A 118 -18.36 -2.54 -5.13
C HIS A 118 -17.72 -2.88 -6.48
N LYS A 119 -17.42 -4.16 -6.77
CA LYS A 119 -16.74 -4.62 -8.00
C LYS A 119 -15.33 -4.05 -8.18
N GLY A 120 -14.65 -3.73 -7.11
CA GLY A 120 -13.27 -3.24 -7.11
C GLY A 120 -13.06 -2.00 -6.25
N ILE A 121 -11.92 -1.34 -6.45
CA ILE A 121 -11.54 -0.08 -5.80
C ILE A 121 -12.28 1.12 -6.41
N ALA A 122 -12.30 2.27 -5.75
CA ALA A 122 -13.07 3.45 -6.18
C ALA A 122 -12.54 4.08 -7.48
N TRP A 123 -11.26 3.92 -7.76
CA TRP A 123 -10.62 4.34 -9.00
C TRP A 123 -9.72 3.23 -9.50
N TYR A 124 -9.87 2.82 -10.75
CA TYR A 124 -9.01 1.79 -11.34
C TYR A 124 -8.32 2.29 -12.60
N PRO A 125 -7.06 1.86 -12.80
CA PRO A 125 -6.27 2.32 -13.91
C PRO A 125 -6.50 1.48 -15.17
N VAL A 126 -6.38 2.15 -16.34
CA VAL A 126 -6.18 1.50 -17.63
C VAL A 126 -5.01 2.19 -18.33
N PHE A 127 -4.30 1.47 -19.20
CA PHE A 127 -3.29 2.08 -20.04
C PHE A 127 -3.95 2.95 -21.13
N GLU A 128 -3.45 4.17 -21.28
CA GLU A 128 -3.82 5.10 -22.35
C GLU A 128 -2.57 5.85 -22.79
N GLY A 129 -2.11 5.60 -24.03
CA GLY A 129 -0.80 6.07 -24.48
C GLY A 129 0.33 5.50 -23.64
N ASP A 130 1.26 6.34 -23.23
CA ASP A 130 2.42 5.95 -22.41
C ASP A 130 2.15 6.04 -20.89
N GLY A 131 0.90 6.12 -20.47
CA GLY A 131 0.56 6.33 -19.08
C GLY A 131 -0.72 5.64 -18.63
N LEU A 132 -1.14 5.99 -17.42
CA LEU A 132 -2.38 5.51 -16.81
C LEU A 132 -3.47 6.56 -16.87
N LYS A 133 -4.62 6.15 -17.38
CA LYS A 133 -5.91 6.81 -17.21
C LYS A 133 -6.65 6.17 -16.06
N TRP A 134 -7.20 6.99 -15.19
CA TRP A 134 -8.00 6.53 -14.06
C TRP A 134 -9.49 6.60 -14.38
N ILE A 135 -10.17 5.48 -14.17
CA ILE A 135 -11.59 5.34 -14.41
C ILE A 135 -12.29 5.24 -13.06
N ARG A 136 -13.29 6.11 -12.86
CA ARG A 136 -14.09 6.09 -11.65
C ARG A 136 -14.97 4.85 -11.59
N ASN A 137 -15.00 4.20 -10.45
CA ASN A 137 -15.96 3.15 -10.14
C ASN A 137 -17.27 3.79 -9.60
N THR A 138 -18.32 3.73 -10.38
CA THR A 138 -19.62 4.35 -10.04
C THR A 138 -20.40 3.59 -8.96
N ASN A 139 -19.89 2.46 -8.46
CA ASN A 139 -20.48 1.78 -7.32
C ASN A 139 -20.11 2.45 -5.97
N TYR A 140 -19.20 3.44 -6.00
CA TYR A 140 -18.90 4.32 -4.87
C TYR A 140 -19.48 5.71 -5.11
N HIS A 141 -19.77 6.45 -4.04
CA HIS A 141 -20.00 7.88 -4.15
C HIS A 141 -18.74 8.59 -4.67
N PHE A 142 -18.89 9.82 -5.13
CA PHE A 142 -17.75 10.53 -5.72
C PHE A 142 -16.75 10.93 -4.64
N SER A 143 -15.49 10.62 -4.89
CA SER A 143 -14.35 11.20 -4.20
C SER A 143 -13.25 11.50 -5.22
N GLU A 144 -12.55 12.59 -5.06
CA GLU A 144 -11.46 12.98 -5.93
C GLU A 144 -10.27 12.03 -5.78
N LEU A 145 -9.60 11.71 -6.89
CA LEU A 145 -8.33 10.99 -6.88
C LEU A 145 -7.18 11.97 -6.88
N VAL A 146 -6.43 12.01 -5.80
CA VAL A 146 -5.23 12.84 -5.68
C VAL A 146 -4.01 12.04 -6.12
N ARG A 147 -3.27 12.55 -7.10
CA ARG A 147 -2.00 11.97 -7.56
C ARG A 147 -0.86 12.60 -6.77
N LYS A 148 0.03 11.75 -6.23
CA LYS A 148 1.16 12.21 -5.40
C LYS A 148 2.44 11.46 -5.77
N ALA A 149 3.58 12.10 -5.46
CA ALA A 149 4.85 11.41 -5.28
C ALA A 149 4.96 10.96 -3.81
N PRO A 150 5.76 9.92 -3.51
CA PRO A 150 6.01 9.52 -2.13
C PRO A 150 6.63 10.65 -1.31
N ARG A 151 6.20 10.79 -0.06
CA ARG A 151 6.86 11.69 0.88
C ARG A 151 7.97 10.99 1.67
N GLU A 152 8.78 11.74 2.39
CA GLU A 152 9.62 11.18 3.42
C GLU A 152 8.80 10.93 4.70
N TYR A 153 8.97 9.75 5.31
CA TYR A 153 8.20 9.34 6.50
C TYR A 153 9.06 9.45 7.76
N HIS A 154 9.61 10.64 8.03
CA HIS A 154 10.44 10.89 9.21
C HIS A 154 9.70 10.60 10.52
N ASP A 155 8.40 10.86 10.56
CA ASP A 155 7.49 10.53 11.65
C ASP A 155 7.39 9.02 11.95
N LEU A 156 7.71 8.20 10.95
CA LEU A 156 7.80 6.73 11.05
C LEU A 156 9.24 6.20 11.07
N GLY A 157 10.24 7.08 11.15
CA GLY A 157 11.65 6.71 11.19
C GLY A 157 12.23 6.30 9.83
N ILE A 158 11.56 6.63 8.73
CA ILE A 158 12.01 6.33 7.37
C ILE A 158 12.49 7.62 6.71
N GLY A 159 13.79 7.71 6.47
CA GLY A 159 14.42 8.82 5.75
C GLY A 159 14.86 8.39 4.36
N LYS A 160 15.18 9.39 3.52
CA LYS A 160 15.63 9.19 2.16
C LYS A 160 16.97 8.47 2.07
N GLY A 161 17.10 7.57 1.10
CA GLY A 161 18.37 6.95 0.74
C GLY A 161 18.80 5.77 1.62
N LYS A 162 17.96 5.32 2.55
CA LYS A 162 18.16 4.05 3.28
C LYS A 162 17.04 3.09 2.95
N SER A 163 17.42 1.85 2.58
CA SER A 163 16.42 0.81 2.39
C SER A 163 15.73 0.44 3.72
N ILE A 164 14.48 0.01 3.64
CA ILE A 164 13.73 -0.44 4.83
C ILE A 164 14.44 -1.60 5.54
N TYR A 165 15.13 -2.47 4.79
CA TYR A 165 15.93 -3.54 5.37
C TYR A 165 17.11 -3.01 6.18
N LYS A 166 17.82 -2.01 5.65
CA LYS A 166 18.96 -1.42 6.36
C LYS A 166 18.52 -0.66 7.61
N ILE A 167 17.39 0.04 7.54
CA ILE A 167 16.79 0.69 8.73
C ILE A 167 16.46 -0.36 9.79
N PHE A 168 15.87 -1.49 9.38
CA PHE A 168 15.54 -2.57 10.31
C PHE A 168 16.77 -3.22 10.93
N GLU A 169 17.83 -3.47 10.14
CA GLU A 169 19.08 -4.05 10.67
C GLU A 169 19.72 -3.12 11.71
N ASP A 170 19.74 -1.81 11.43
CA ASP A 170 20.34 -0.82 12.31
C ASP A 170 19.49 -0.55 13.57
N ALA A 171 18.16 -0.55 13.45
CA ALA A 171 17.23 -0.21 14.50
C ALA A 171 15.86 -0.92 14.30
N PRO A 172 15.74 -2.21 14.66
CA PRO A 172 14.52 -2.99 14.41
C PRO A 172 13.26 -2.42 15.07
N ASP A 173 13.42 -1.75 16.20
CA ASP A 173 12.32 -1.11 16.92
C ASP A 173 11.65 0.04 16.16
N THR A 174 12.31 0.56 15.12
CA THR A 174 11.73 1.58 14.23
C THR A 174 10.39 1.11 13.63
N PHE A 175 10.25 -0.18 13.35
CA PHE A 175 9.06 -0.75 12.71
C PHE A 175 8.06 -1.40 13.67
N LEU A 176 8.15 -1.14 14.98
CA LEU A 176 7.18 -1.64 15.97
C LEU A 176 5.72 -1.25 15.65
N TYR A 177 5.53 -0.16 14.91
CA TYR A 177 4.20 0.26 14.47
C TYR A 177 3.57 -0.69 13.43
N VAL A 178 4.34 -1.55 12.78
CA VAL A 178 3.78 -2.52 11.83
C VAL A 178 2.92 -3.56 12.55
N PRO A 179 3.42 -4.30 13.57
CA PRO A 179 2.59 -5.22 14.33
C PRO A 179 1.70 -4.52 15.37
N ASN A 180 2.07 -3.34 15.83
CA ASN A 180 1.32 -2.58 16.83
C ASN A 180 1.17 -1.11 16.42
N PRO A 181 0.20 -0.79 15.55
CA PRO A 181 0.02 0.56 15.04
C PRO A 181 -0.29 1.61 16.11
N SER A 182 -0.78 1.20 17.28
CA SER A 182 -1.11 2.12 18.38
C SER A 182 0.07 2.95 18.85
N VAL A 183 1.31 2.47 18.67
CA VAL A 183 2.54 3.21 19.07
C VAL A 183 2.79 4.47 18.23
N LYS A 184 2.08 4.61 17.12
CA LYS A 184 2.13 5.78 16.21
C LYS A 184 0.73 6.34 15.92
N LYS A 185 -0.20 6.19 16.86
CA LYS A 185 -1.60 6.58 16.70
C LYS A 185 -1.77 8.00 16.14
N GLU A 186 -0.99 8.96 16.62
CA GLU A 186 -1.08 10.36 16.17
C GLU A 186 -0.72 10.53 14.68
N VAL A 187 0.20 9.70 14.16
CA VAL A 187 0.56 9.71 12.75
C VAL A 187 -0.61 9.23 11.89
N TRP A 188 -1.34 8.20 12.35
CA TRP A 188 -2.45 7.63 11.57
C TRP A 188 -3.68 8.52 11.53
N ILE A 189 -3.93 9.33 12.56
CA ILE A 189 -5.08 10.25 12.63
C ILE A 189 -4.98 11.34 11.55
N SER A 190 -3.78 11.84 11.29
CA SER A 190 -3.51 12.91 10.31
C SER A 190 -2.70 12.44 9.12
N PHE A 191 -2.79 11.14 8.79
CA PHE A 191 -1.95 10.55 7.77
C PHE A 191 -2.17 11.18 6.39
N GLU A 192 -1.05 11.54 5.77
CA GLU A 192 -0.94 11.92 4.36
C GLU A 192 0.12 11.01 3.72
N PRO A 193 -0.17 10.38 2.58
CA PRO A 193 0.80 9.54 1.88
C PRO A 193 1.87 10.35 1.15
#